data_3af1c31d27bda8f6bd7ea154082fdb38
#
_entry.id   3af1c31d27bda8f6bd7ea154082fdb38
#
_cell.length_a   1.000
_cell.length_b   1.000
_cell.length_c   1.000
_cell.angle_alpha   90.00
_cell.angle_beta   90.00
_cell.angle_gamma   90.00
#
_symmetry.space_group_name_H-M   'P 1'
#
loop_
_entity.id
_entity.type
_entity.pdbx_description
1 polymer ?
#
loop_
_entity_poly.entity_id
_entity_poly.type
_entity_poly.pdbx_seq_one_letter_code
_entity_poly.pdbx_strand_id
1 'polypeptide(L)'
;MKVLISPFAQTLRNGKENPKNFPYWGELVHKLLDRGIDVIQIGNIKDSCINFGSIMPHDHIGEFQFKQNLKFKEIANLLKECDTWISVDSFLQHLNQCLVRKRGIVIFSQSDPRIFGYSTNNNLLKDKAHLRDKQFWLWEQTEYNKDAFVTVDVVYKAVLKELKIE
;
A
#
# COMPACT_ATOMS: atom_id res chain seq x y z
N MET A 1 -10.20 0.10 -15.23
CA MET A 1 -9.78 -0.79 -14.13
C MET A 1 -9.53 0.04 -12.90
N LYS A 2 -9.69 -0.56 -11.71
CA LYS A 2 -9.71 0.19 -10.47
C LYS A 2 -8.84 -0.48 -9.38
N VAL A 3 -7.94 0.28 -8.78
CA VAL A 3 -7.02 -0.18 -7.73
C VAL A 3 -7.30 0.55 -6.42
N LEU A 4 -7.48 -0.21 -5.34
CA LEU A 4 -7.58 0.34 -3.99
C LEU A 4 -6.19 0.43 -3.36
N ILE A 5 -5.83 1.58 -2.79
CA ILE A 5 -4.56 1.71 -2.06
C ILE A 5 -4.76 2.13 -0.60
N SER A 6 -3.97 1.53 0.30
CA SER A 6 -3.85 1.93 1.70
C SER A 6 -2.37 2.23 2.00
N PRO A 7 -1.93 3.48 1.77
CA PRO A 7 -0.51 3.80 1.71
C PRO A 7 0.19 3.89 3.06
N PHE A 8 -0.56 4.10 4.15
CA PHE A 8 0.03 4.43 5.44
C PHE A 8 -0.29 3.39 6.50
N ALA A 9 0.74 3.04 7.26
CA ALA A 9 0.59 2.35 8.54
C ALA A 9 0.22 3.37 9.64
N GLN A 10 -0.16 2.87 10.81
CA GLN A 10 -0.52 3.71 11.95
C GLN A 10 0.60 4.70 12.28
N THR A 11 0.24 5.96 12.56
CA THR A 11 1.17 6.99 13.05
C THR A 11 1.86 6.51 14.34
N LEU A 12 3.18 6.66 14.41
CA LEU A 12 3.95 6.31 15.59
C LEU A 12 3.67 7.28 16.76
N ARG A 13 3.75 6.78 17.99
CA ARG A 13 3.47 7.57 19.20
C ARG A 13 4.46 8.72 19.40
N ASN A 14 5.68 8.59 18.89
CA ASN A 14 6.73 9.62 18.95
C ASN A 14 6.63 10.65 17.81
N GLY A 15 5.60 10.58 16.96
CA GLY A 15 5.38 11.47 15.83
C GLY A 15 6.31 11.25 14.64
N LYS A 16 7.21 10.27 14.69
CA LYS A 16 8.07 9.92 13.55
C LYS A 16 7.29 9.20 12.46
N GLU A 17 7.82 9.24 11.25
CA GLU A 17 7.29 8.47 10.14
C GLU A 17 7.39 6.96 10.43
N ASN A 18 6.33 6.23 10.09
CA ASN A 18 6.33 4.80 10.30
C ASN A 18 7.26 4.12 9.27
N PRO A 19 8.23 3.30 9.72
CA PRO A 19 9.17 2.59 8.85
C PRO A 19 8.52 1.65 7.83
N LYS A 20 7.22 1.40 7.94
CA LYS A 20 6.44 0.63 6.97
C LYS A 20 5.92 1.45 5.79
N ASN A 21 5.95 2.78 5.87
CA ASN A 21 5.38 3.64 4.84
C ASN A 21 6.27 3.65 3.59
N PHE A 22 5.71 3.18 2.48
CA PHE A 22 6.40 3.18 1.20
C PHE A 22 6.59 4.62 0.68
N PRO A 23 7.82 5.04 0.34
CA PRO A 23 8.10 6.45 0.07
C PRO A 23 7.71 6.91 -1.34
N TYR A 24 7.41 5.99 -2.24
CA TYR A 24 7.25 6.28 -3.67
C TYR A 24 5.80 6.16 -4.15
N TRP A 25 4.82 6.39 -3.28
CA TRP A 25 3.40 6.29 -3.65
C TRP A 25 3.00 7.25 -4.77
N GLY A 26 3.48 8.50 -4.73
CA GLY A 26 3.18 9.49 -5.78
C GLY A 26 3.60 8.99 -7.15
N GLU A 27 4.83 8.52 -7.29
CA GLU A 27 5.34 7.99 -8.56
C GLU A 27 4.57 6.75 -9.03
N LEU A 28 4.24 5.83 -8.11
CA LEU A 28 3.44 4.64 -8.45
C LEU A 28 2.07 5.03 -8.97
N VAL A 29 1.39 5.93 -8.27
CA VAL A 29 0.03 6.36 -8.65
C VAL A 29 0.04 7.10 -9.97
N HIS A 30 1.02 7.98 -10.23
CA HIS A 30 1.17 8.59 -11.56
C HIS A 30 1.25 7.55 -12.67
N LYS A 31 2.10 6.52 -12.54
CA LYS A 31 2.21 5.45 -13.54
C LYS A 31 0.89 4.69 -13.75
N LEU A 32 0.10 4.47 -12.70
CA LEU A 32 -1.20 3.81 -12.81
C LEU A 32 -2.22 4.69 -13.52
N LEU A 33 -2.30 5.97 -13.13
CA LEU A 33 -3.22 6.93 -13.74
C LEU A 33 -2.90 7.20 -15.22
N ASP A 34 -1.61 7.30 -15.59
CA ASP A 34 -1.16 7.42 -16.98
C ASP A 34 -1.58 6.23 -17.85
N ARG A 35 -1.67 5.04 -17.24
CA ARG A 35 -2.15 3.83 -17.91
C ARG A 35 -3.68 3.75 -18.00
N GLY A 36 -4.41 4.75 -17.49
CA GLY A 36 -5.87 4.75 -17.44
C GLY A 36 -6.45 3.83 -16.36
N ILE A 37 -5.68 3.56 -15.31
CA ILE A 37 -6.11 2.79 -14.14
C ILE A 37 -6.58 3.75 -13.05
N ASP A 38 -7.83 3.64 -12.63
CA ASP A 38 -8.36 4.45 -11.54
C ASP A 38 -7.77 4.02 -10.21
N VAL A 39 -7.48 4.98 -9.35
CA VAL A 39 -6.91 4.72 -8.04
C VAL A 39 -7.79 5.31 -6.95
N ILE A 40 -8.16 4.49 -5.97
CA ILE A 40 -8.85 4.93 -4.75
C ILE A 40 -7.89 4.80 -3.57
N GLN A 41 -7.48 5.91 -2.99
CA GLN A 41 -6.79 5.93 -1.71
C GLN A 41 -7.79 5.89 -0.57
N ILE A 42 -7.54 5.02 0.42
CA ILE A 42 -8.25 5.05 1.69
C ILE A 42 -7.32 5.46 2.83
N GLY A 43 -7.87 6.12 3.84
CA GLY A 43 -7.17 6.54 5.04
C GLY A 43 -8.12 6.89 6.18
N ASN A 44 -7.57 7.13 7.37
CA ASN A 44 -8.32 7.70 8.49
C ASN A 44 -8.26 9.24 8.46
N ILE A 45 -8.94 9.91 9.42
CA ILE A 45 -9.01 11.38 9.47
C ILE A 45 -7.65 12.08 9.60
N LYS A 46 -6.64 11.38 10.12
CA LYS A 46 -5.28 11.92 10.31
C LYS A 46 -4.37 11.64 9.12
N ASP A 47 -4.79 10.76 8.20
CA ASP A 47 -4.00 10.45 7.03
C ASP A 47 -4.12 11.56 6.00
N SER A 48 -3.00 11.89 5.38
CA SER A 48 -2.95 12.83 4.28
C SER A 48 -3.24 12.10 2.95
N CYS A 49 -3.67 12.86 1.95
CA CYS A 49 -3.53 12.43 0.57
C CYS A 49 -2.05 12.18 0.24
N ILE A 50 -1.76 11.20 -0.60
CA ILE A 50 -0.38 11.01 -1.08
C ILE A 50 0.10 12.27 -1.80
N ASN A 51 1.40 12.51 -1.68
CA ASN A 51 2.02 13.66 -2.36
C ASN A 51 2.28 13.31 -3.84
N PHE A 52 1.67 14.06 -4.74
CA PHE A 52 1.82 13.91 -6.20
C PHE A 52 2.95 14.77 -6.79
N GLY A 53 3.63 15.60 -5.96
CA GLY A 53 4.60 16.56 -6.48
C GLY A 53 3.92 17.68 -7.30
N SER A 54 4.52 18.03 -8.44
CA SER A 54 4.01 19.09 -9.33
C SER A 54 2.91 18.65 -10.29
N ILE A 55 2.71 17.34 -10.44
CA ILE A 55 1.72 16.77 -11.36
C ILE A 55 0.45 16.43 -10.59
N MET A 56 -0.67 16.97 -11.02
CA MET A 56 -1.96 16.75 -10.37
C MET A 56 -2.69 15.54 -10.98
N PRO A 57 -3.46 14.78 -10.17
CA PRO A 57 -4.16 13.59 -10.67
C PRO A 57 -5.11 13.83 -11.84
N HIS A 58 -5.68 15.02 -11.96
CA HIS A 58 -6.60 15.35 -13.08
C HIS A 58 -5.92 15.55 -14.44
N ASP A 59 -4.59 15.59 -14.48
CA ASP A 59 -3.82 15.67 -15.72
C ASP A 59 -3.59 14.29 -16.37
N HIS A 60 -4.13 13.22 -15.74
CA HIS A 60 -3.96 11.83 -16.18
C HIS A 60 -5.21 11.26 -16.87
N ILE A 61 -5.08 10.07 -17.47
CA ILE A 61 -6.17 9.34 -18.13
C ILE A 61 -7.09 8.69 -17.08
N GLY A 62 -6.52 8.10 -16.04
CA GLY A 62 -7.27 7.50 -14.93
C GLY A 62 -7.71 8.52 -13.89
N GLU A 63 -8.68 8.16 -13.08
CA GLU A 63 -9.21 9.00 -12.01
C GLU A 63 -8.60 8.65 -10.65
N PHE A 64 -8.32 9.68 -9.84
CA PHE A 64 -7.88 9.52 -8.46
C PHE A 64 -8.96 9.99 -7.48
N GLN A 65 -9.22 9.16 -6.47
CA GLN A 65 -10.15 9.48 -5.39
C GLN A 65 -9.48 9.24 -4.03
N PHE A 66 -9.68 10.17 -3.08
CA PHE A 66 -9.26 9.99 -1.69
C PHE A 66 -10.49 9.89 -0.79
N LYS A 67 -10.62 8.74 -0.10
CA LYS A 67 -11.75 8.45 0.81
C LYS A 67 -11.25 8.26 2.24
N GLN A 68 -11.78 9.05 3.16
CA GLN A 68 -11.39 9.03 4.57
C GLN A 68 -12.52 8.50 5.46
N ASN A 69 -12.17 8.01 6.64
CA ASN A 69 -13.08 7.62 7.72
C ASN A 69 -14.13 6.57 7.34
N LEU A 70 -13.80 5.70 6.41
CA LEU A 70 -14.69 4.62 6.02
C LEU A 70 -14.81 3.57 7.15
N LYS A 71 -16.01 3.07 7.35
CA LYS A 71 -16.26 1.92 8.21
C LYS A 71 -15.71 0.65 7.54
N PHE A 72 -15.38 -0.37 8.33
CA PHE A 72 -14.84 -1.63 7.81
C PHE A 72 -15.71 -2.28 6.74
N LYS A 73 -17.06 -2.18 6.87
CA LYS A 73 -18.00 -2.67 5.85
C LYS A 73 -17.85 -1.94 4.51
N GLU A 74 -17.63 -0.62 4.55
CA GLU A 74 -17.45 0.20 3.35
C GLU A 74 -16.11 -0.14 2.67
N ILE A 75 -15.03 -0.31 3.46
CA ILE A 75 -13.73 -0.77 2.95
C ILE A 75 -13.85 -2.17 2.33
N ALA A 76 -14.56 -3.09 2.98
CA ALA A 76 -14.80 -4.43 2.44
C ALA A 76 -15.57 -4.40 1.11
N ASN A 77 -16.52 -3.48 0.95
CA ASN A 77 -17.23 -3.28 -0.32
C ASN A 77 -16.27 -2.75 -1.40
N LEU A 78 -15.44 -1.74 -1.09
CA LEU A 78 -14.43 -1.24 -2.03
C LEU A 78 -13.43 -2.34 -2.45
N LEU A 79 -12.99 -3.19 -1.50
CA LEU A 79 -12.15 -4.35 -1.81
C LEU A 79 -12.80 -5.31 -2.81
N LYS A 80 -14.12 -5.49 -2.73
CA LYS A 80 -14.87 -6.34 -3.69
C LYS A 80 -15.01 -5.68 -5.05
N GLU A 81 -15.26 -4.37 -5.07
CA GLU A 81 -15.51 -3.57 -6.29
C GLU A 81 -14.24 -3.28 -7.09
N CYS A 82 -13.11 -3.06 -6.43
CA CYS A 82 -11.84 -2.82 -7.11
C CYS A 82 -11.27 -4.12 -7.73
N ASP A 83 -10.54 -4.01 -8.83
CA ASP A 83 -9.93 -5.16 -9.50
C ASP A 83 -8.81 -5.78 -8.65
N THR A 84 -7.99 -4.92 -8.02
CA THR A 84 -6.96 -5.34 -7.04
C THR A 84 -6.76 -4.28 -5.96
N TRP A 85 -5.91 -4.57 -4.98
CA TRP A 85 -5.56 -3.65 -3.92
C TRP A 85 -4.08 -3.73 -3.57
N ILE A 86 -3.54 -2.62 -3.05
CA ILE A 86 -2.15 -2.49 -2.60
C ILE A 86 -2.14 -1.85 -1.22
N SER A 87 -1.32 -2.37 -0.32
CA SER A 87 -1.04 -1.73 0.96
C SER A 87 0.41 -1.93 1.39
N VAL A 88 0.85 -1.15 2.35
CA VAL A 88 1.98 -1.54 3.19
C VAL A 88 1.53 -2.61 4.19
N ASP A 89 2.45 -3.17 4.97
CA ASP A 89 2.12 -4.08 6.08
C ASP A 89 1.30 -3.34 7.17
N SER A 90 -0.02 -3.33 6.99
CA SER A 90 -0.99 -2.58 7.80
C SER A 90 -2.33 -3.31 7.91
N PHE A 91 -3.33 -2.64 8.48
CA PHE A 91 -4.63 -3.22 8.77
C PHE A 91 -5.38 -3.77 7.54
N LEU A 92 -5.18 -3.19 6.34
CA LEU A 92 -5.96 -3.56 5.15
C LEU A 92 -5.78 -5.03 4.76
N GLN A 93 -4.55 -5.56 4.84
CA GLN A 93 -4.31 -6.97 4.54
C GLN A 93 -5.05 -7.90 5.52
N HIS A 94 -5.12 -7.53 6.81
CA HIS A 94 -5.83 -8.30 7.83
C HIS A 94 -7.34 -8.23 7.62
N LEU A 95 -7.87 -7.02 7.36
CA LEU A 95 -9.29 -6.84 7.04
C LEU A 95 -9.71 -7.64 5.81
N ASN A 96 -8.91 -7.57 4.75
CA ASN A 96 -9.14 -8.34 3.54
C ASN A 96 -9.15 -9.85 3.81
N GLN A 97 -8.18 -10.35 4.58
CA GLN A 97 -8.11 -11.77 4.90
C GLN A 97 -9.32 -12.26 5.70
N CYS A 98 -9.85 -11.41 6.60
CA CYS A 98 -11.02 -11.76 7.42
C CYS A 98 -12.33 -11.69 6.64
N LEU A 99 -12.52 -10.67 5.80
CA LEU A 99 -13.84 -10.32 5.26
C LEU A 99 -14.03 -10.59 3.76
N VAL A 100 -12.97 -10.54 2.96
CA VAL A 100 -13.09 -10.58 1.48
C VAL A 100 -12.28 -11.70 0.86
N ARG A 101 -11.04 -11.88 1.31
CA ARG A 101 -10.08 -12.88 0.82
C ARG A 101 -9.70 -12.68 -0.65
N LYS A 102 -9.70 -11.45 -1.13
CA LYS A 102 -9.23 -11.11 -2.47
C LYS A 102 -7.70 -11.03 -2.46
N ARG A 103 -7.07 -11.63 -3.46
CA ARG A 103 -5.63 -11.46 -3.67
C ARG A 103 -5.28 -10.00 -3.90
N GLY A 104 -4.17 -9.54 -3.29
CA GLY A 104 -3.65 -8.19 -3.44
C GLY A 104 -2.15 -8.15 -3.24
N ILE A 105 -1.62 -6.94 -3.19
CA ILE A 105 -0.18 -6.69 -3.09
C ILE A 105 0.12 -6.02 -1.75
N VAL A 106 1.09 -6.58 -1.02
CA VAL A 106 1.56 -5.99 0.24
C VAL A 106 3.04 -5.66 0.13
N ILE A 107 3.37 -4.40 0.37
CA ILE A 107 4.75 -3.90 0.33
C ILE A 107 5.33 -4.01 1.74
N PHE A 108 6.37 -4.81 1.87
CA PHE A 108 7.14 -4.98 3.10
C PHE A 108 8.47 -4.25 3.01
N SER A 109 8.93 -3.73 4.14
CA SER A 109 10.26 -3.13 4.30
C SER A 109 11.10 -3.92 5.29
N GLN A 110 10.86 -3.72 6.57
CA GLN A 110 11.63 -4.29 7.68
C GLN A 110 10.84 -5.33 8.50
N SER A 111 9.55 -5.52 8.22
CA SER A 111 8.75 -6.62 8.76
C SER A 111 8.85 -7.87 7.89
N ASP A 112 8.90 -9.03 8.53
CA ASP A 112 9.03 -10.31 7.82
C ASP A 112 7.66 -10.78 7.28
N PRO A 113 7.49 -10.89 5.96
CA PRO A 113 6.23 -11.36 5.37
C PRO A 113 5.90 -12.81 5.72
N ARG A 114 6.87 -13.61 6.17
CA ARG A 114 6.60 -14.97 6.68
C ARG A 114 5.86 -14.96 8.02
N ILE A 115 5.96 -13.84 8.77
CA ILE A 115 5.30 -13.68 10.07
C ILE A 115 4.00 -12.89 9.92
N PHE A 116 4.04 -11.78 9.18
CA PHE A 116 2.94 -10.80 9.11
C PHE A 116 2.15 -10.84 7.81
N GLY A 117 2.68 -11.47 6.76
CA GLY A 117 2.02 -11.60 5.47
C GLY A 117 1.08 -12.80 5.41
N TYR A 118 0.21 -12.80 4.42
CA TYR A 118 -0.63 -13.95 4.06
C TYR A 118 -0.14 -14.54 2.74
N SER A 119 -0.06 -15.87 2.66
CA SER A 119 0.39 -16.58 1.45
C SER A 119 -0.52 -16.37 0.24
N THR A 120 -1.76 -15.93 0.47
CA THR A 120 -2.71 -15.57 -0.58
C THR A 120 -2.39 -14.25 -1.27
N ASN A 121 -1.57 -13.41 -0.65
CA ASN A 121 -1.16 -12.12 -1.21
C ASN A 121 0.17 -12.22 -1.96
N ASN A 122 0.42 -11.27 -2.84
CA ASN A 122 1.71 -11.01 -3.42
C ASN A 122 2.51 -10.12 -2.46
N ASN A 123 3.33 -10.75 -1.60
CA ASN A 123 4.12 -10.06 -0.59
C ASN A 123 5.46 -9.62 -1.20
N LEU A 124 5.64 -8.33 -1.39
CA LEU A 124 6.84 -7.74 -1.98
C LEU A 124 7.83 -7.35 -0.86
N LEU A 125 8.94 -8.05 -0.78
CA LEU A 125 10.09 -7.76 0.08
C LEU A 125 11.32 -7.62 -0.80
N LYS A 126 12.09 -6.53 -0.62
CA LYS A 126 13.29 -6.29 -1.42
C LYS A 126 14.40 -7.28 -1.06
N ASP A 127 14.76 -7.34 0.21
CA ASP A 127 15.82 -8.21 0.71
C ASP A 127 15.60 -8.54 2.20
N LYS A 128 15.90 -9.78 2.57
CA LYS A 128 15.87 -10.23 3.97
C LYS A 128 16.92 -9.52 4.84
N ALA A 129 18.00 -9.01 4.26
CA ALA A 129 19.02 -8.25 4.97
C ALA A 129 18.49 -6.96 5.62
N HIS A 130 17.35 -6.44 5.14
CA HIS A 130 16.70 -5.27 5.73
C HIS A 130 15.74 -5.60 6.87
N LEU A 131 15.45 -6.88 7.13
CA LEU A 131 14.54 -7.25 8.20
C LEU A 131 15.13 -6.86 9.55
N ARG A 132 14.28 -6.26 10.40
CA ARG A 132 14.68 -5.93 11.77
C ARG A 132 14.79 -7.19 12.62
N ASP A 133 15.72 -7.22 13.57
CA ASP A 133 16.00 -8.40 14.41
C ASP A 133 14.81 -8.77 15.31
N LYS A 134 14.17 -7.76 15.90
CA LYS A 134 13.05 -7.96 16.83
C LYS A 134 11.71 -7.68 16.15
N GLN A 135 11.16 -8.64 15.44
CA GLN A 135 9.95 -8.48 14.64
C GLN A 135 8.71 -8.03 15.41
N PHE A 136 8.55 -8.42 16.68
CA PHE A 136 7.42 -8.07 17.53
C PHE A 136 7.67 -6.86 18.45
N TRP A 137 8.75 -6.11 18.22
CA TRP A 137 9.11 -4.98 19.05
C TRP A 137 8.48 -3.66 18.59
N LEU A 138 8.63 -2.60 19.39
CA LEU A 138 8.09 -1.28 19.09
C LEU A 138 8.70 -0.69 17.81
N TRP A 139 7.85 -0.19 16.91
CA TRP A 139 8.27 0.45 15.67
C TRP A 139 8.94 1.80 15.90
N GLU A 140 8.64 2.46 17.02
CA GLU A 140 9.26 3.72 17.45
C GLU A 140 10.79 3.63 17.61
N GLN A 141 11.33 2.42 17.78
CA GLN A 141 12.76 2.13 17.89
C GLN A 141 13.40 1.68 16.59
N THR A 142 12.64 1.63 15.52
CA THR A 142 13.13 1.25 14.19
C THR A 142 13.34 2.50 13.35
N GLU A 143 14.54 2.66 12.79
CA GLU A 143 14.82 3.78 11.90
C GLU A 143 14.16 3.58 10.54
N TYR A 144 13.69 4.69 9.96
CA TYR A 144 13.16 4.69 8.62
C TYR A 144 14.28 4.46 7.59
N ASN A 145 14.13 3.45 6.75
CA ASN A 145 15.12 3.10 5.73
C ASN A 145 14.45 2.97 4.34
N LYS A 146 14.67 3.97 3.48
CA LYS A 146 14.16 3.96 2.09
C LYS A 146 14.70 2.78 1.28
N ASP A 147 15.92 2.36 1.55
CA ASP A 147 16.57 1.27 0.81
C ASP A 147 15.99 -0.11 1.14
N ALA A 148 15.17 -0.22 2.18
CA ALA A 148 14.48 -1.46 2.52
C ALA A 148 13.30 -1.79 1.60
N PHE A 149 12.85 -0.84 0.77
CA PHE A 149 11.70 -1.04 -0.11
C PHE A 149 12.08 -1.51 -1.51
N VAL A 150 11.19 -2.27 -2.13
CA VAL A 150 11.23 -2.54 -3.56
C VAL A 150 11.06 -1.26 -4.36
N THR A 151 11.52 -1.25 -5.61
CA THR A 151 11.35 -0.09 -6.51
C THR A 151 9.91 0.03 -6.97
N VAL A 152 9.53 1.23 -7.43
CA VAL A 152 8.22 1.50 -8.02
C VAL A 152 7.92 0.55 -9.18
N ASP A 153 8.89 0.27 -10.03
CA ASP A 153 8.71 -0.62 -11.17
C ASP A 153 8.37 -2.06 -10.77
N VAL A 154 8.91 -2.54 -9.66
CA VAL A 154 8.56 -3.87 -9.12
C VAL A 154 7.11 -3.89 -8.68
N VAL A 155 6.65 -2.86 -7.95
CA VAL A 155 5.25 -2.74 -7.52
C VAL A 155 4.32 -2.59 -8.71
N TYR A 156 4.66 -1.70 -9.65
CA TYR A 156 3.88 -1.45 -10.86
C TYR A 156 3.69 -2.72 -11.69
N LYS A 157 4.76 -3.46 -11.96
CA LYS A 157 4.68 -4.75 -12.67
C LYS A 157 3.82 -5.78 -11.93
N ALA A 158 3.90 -5.80 -10.59
CA ALA A 158 3.04 -6.66 -9.79
C ALA A 158 1.56 -6.30 -9.95
N VAL A 159 1.23 -4.99 -10.00
CA VAL A 159 -0.15 -4.53 -10.26
C VAL A 159 -0.63 -4.95 -11.64
N LEU A 160 0.16 -4.71 -12.70
CA LEU A 160 -0.22 -5.10 -14.06
C LEU A 160 -0.49 -6.61 -14.16
N LYS A 161 0.35 -7.41 -13.49
CA LYS A 161 0.17 -8.87 -13.44
C LYS A 161 -1.14 -9.27 -12.74
N GLU A 162 -1.48 -8.64 -11.61
CA GLU A 162 -2.76 -8.91 -10.91
C GLU A 162 -3.97 -8.48 -11.76
N LEU A 163 -3.84 -7.38 -12.51
CA LEU A 163 -4.87 -6.88 -13.45
C LEU A 163 -4.90 -7.65 -14.77
N LYS A 164 -3.95 -8.56 -15.02
CA LYS A 164 -3.79 -9.31 -16.29
C LYS A 164 -3.60 -8.40 -17.50
N ILE A 165 -2.83 -7.33 -17.31
CA ILE A 165 -2.45 -6.40 -18.37
C ILE A 165 -0.99 -6.66 -18.73
N GLU A 166 -0.68 -6.75 -20.02
CA GLU A 166 0.69 -6.82 -20.55
C GLU A 166 1.36 -5.45 -20.64
#